data_a8685fcb5d735f7b24ba3d5c990877fa
#
_entry.id   a8685fcb5d735f7b24ba3d5c990877fa
#
_cell.length_a   1.000
_cell.length_b   1.000
_cell.length_c   1.000
_cell.angle_alpha   90.00
_cell.angle_beta   90.00
_cell.angle_gamma   90.00
#
_symmetry.space_group_name_H-M   'P 1'
#
loop_
_entity.id
_entity.type
_entity.pdbx_description
1 polymer ?
#
loop_
_entity_poly.entity_id
_entity_poly.type
_entity_poly.pdbx_seq_one_letter_code
_entity_poly.pdbx_strand_id
1 'polypeptide(L)'
;DSKMKEINDLKDKKLGTISIGDSETQNKALTDIEKDLGSKPVTISYSSYKKYGDDLYNGNVDAILVNEGSRGMFEEEHSDFNKKTRVIKEYRYETKSKALAKGVDVTEDPFNVYITGIDTYGTISTVSRSDVNMIATVNPKTHQILLTSIPRDYYVPQPCQGGQTDKLTHTGIFGVDCTVETVENYFGIDINYYVRVNFSSVENIVNALGGITVNNPVAFTASDGTYSYEAGDVYMDGSKALRFARERYNLGGGDRDRGKNQMRVITGIINKAISPSIITNYTSILDAVSGSFQTNMSNNEMTSLIKMQINDMSGWDIEQISVNGTGNASAWSPANGFNSWVMEPNVNTVKRAVEVMKKVENGEDVKALAQQVMEENTADE
;
A
#
# COMPACT_ATOMS: atom_id res chain seq x y z
N ASP A 1 0.37 -20.18 28.10
CA ASP A 1 1.87 -20.23 28.13
C ASP A 1 2.38 -21.45 27.36
N SER A 2 2.35 -21.38 26.02
CA SER A 2 2.89 -22.46 25.19
C SER A 2 4.39 -22.63 25.44
N LYS A 3 4.82 -23.87 25.67
CA LYS A 3 6.24 -24.23 25.82
C LYS A 3 6.93 -24.43 24.48
N MET A 4 6.19 -24.39 23.35
CA MET A 4 6.74 -24.59 22.01
C MET A 4 7.74 -23.47 21.68
N LYS A 5 8.94 -23.84 21.24
CA LYS A 5 10.02 -22.91 20.88
C LYS A 5 10.50 -23.10 19.45
N GLU A 6 10.31 -24.29 18.89
CA GLU A 6 10.77 -24.65 17.55
C GLU A 6 9.73 -25.50 16.82
N ILE A 7 9.94 -25.73 15.53
CA ILE A 7 8.97 -26.43 14.67
C ILE A 7 8.70 -27.87 15.11
N ASN A 8 9.69 -28.56 15.68
CA ASN A 8 9.55 -29.93 16.15
C ASN A 8 8.57 -30.08 17.31
N ASP A 9 8.38 -29.02 18.09
CA ASP A 9 7.39 -28.99 19.19
C ASP A 9 5.94 -29.03 18.68
N LEU A 10 5.72 -28.83 17.38
CA LEU A 10 4.42 -28.91 16.72
C LEU A 10 3.99 -30.35 16.41
N LYS A 11 4.86 -31.32 16.58
CA LYS A 11 4.54 -32.74 16.33
C LYS A 11 3.37 -33.17 17.21
N ASP A 12 2.37 -33.81 16.60
CA ASP A 12 1.13 -34.25 17.25
C ASP A 12 0.28 -33.11 17.85
N LYS A 13 0.51 -31.85 17.44
CA LYS A 13 -0.23 -30.66 17.84
C LYS A 13 -1.14 -30.17 16.72
N LYS A 14 -2.12 -29.35 17.08
CA LYS A 14 -3.07 -28.77 16.14
C LYS A 14 -2.52 -27.48 15.56
N LEU A 15 -2.36 -27.45 14.24
CA LEU A 15 -1.97 -26.28 13.46
C LEU A 15 -3.20 -25.65 12.82
N GLY A 16 -3.54 -24.44 13.19
CA GLY A 16 -4.53 -23.64 12.46
C GLY A 16 -3.99 -23.22 11.10
N THR A 17 -4.86 -23.20 10.09
CA THR A 17 -4.60 -22.68 8.74
C THR A 17 -5.76 -21.79 8.32
N ILE A 18 -5.55 -20.88 7.39
CA ILE A 18 -6.62 -20.01 6.90
C ILE A 18 -6.94 -20.32 5.44
N SER A 19 -8.23 -20.35 5.07
CA SER A 19 -8.66 -20.66 3.70
C SER A 19 -8.84 -19.44 2.80
N ILE A 20 -8.63 -18.23 3.34
CA ILE A 20 -8.67 -16.99 2.59
C ILE A 20 -7.26 -16.42 2.39
N GLY A 21 -7.06 -15.67 1.32
CA GLY A 21 -5.76 -15.08 0.99
C GLY A 21 -4.90 -15.97 0.10
N ASP A 22 -3.59 -15.90 0.27
CA ASP A 22 -2.59 -16.59 -0.55
C ASP A 22 -2.51 -18.10 -0.24
N SER A 23 -3.40 -18.86 -0.86
CA SER A 23 -3.46 -20.30 -0.69
C SER A 23 -2.24 -21.04 -1.29
N GLU A 24 -1.58 -20.48 -2.32
CA GLU A 24 -0.43 -21.10 -2.95
C GLU A 24 0.78 -21.12 -2.00
N THR A 25 1.10 -19.97 -1.42
CA THR A 25 2.20 -19.85 -0.44
C THR A 25 1.92 -20.67 0.82
N GLN A 26 0.66 -20.68 1.27
CA GLN A 26 0.27 -21.50 2.41
C GLN A 26 0.47 -23.00 2.16
N ASN A 27 0.11 -23.50 0.98
CA ASN A 27 0.30 -24.91 0.62
C ASN A 27 1.79 -25.28 0.52
N LYS A 28 2.64 -24.38 0.00
CA LYS A 28 4.10 -24.55 0.02
C LYS A 28 4.61 -24.66 1.47
N ALA A 29 4.16 -23.76 2.34
CA ALA A 29 4.56 -23.77 3.75
C ALA A 29 4.11 -25.05 4.47
N LEU A 30 2.90 -25.54 4.21
CA LEU A 30 2.43 -26.81 4.76
C LEU A 30 3.29 -28.01 4.29
N THR A 31 3.72 -28.00 3.05
CA THR A 31 4.62 -29.02 2.50
C THR A 31 5.98 -29.00 3.20
N ASP A 32 6.55 -27.82 3.43
CA ASP A 32 7.83 -27.67 4.11
C ASP A 32 7.71 -28.01 5.62
N ILE A 33 6.58 -27.65 6.27
CA ILE A 33 6.29 -28.07 7.65
C ILE A 33 6.21 -29.61 7.74
N GLU A 34 5.52 -30.27 6.81
CA GLU A 34 5.43 -31.74 6.77
C GLU A 34 6.83 -32.37 6.65
N LYS A 35 7.70 -31.78 5.82
CA LYS A 35 9.07 -32.21 5.64
C LYS A 35 9.90 -32.04 6.94
N ASP A 36 9.79 -30.87 7.58
CA ASP A 36 10.53 -30.57 8.81
C ASP A 36 10.08 -31.48 9.96
N LEU A 37 8.78 -31.79 10.07
CA LEU A 37 8.21 -32.65 11.11
C LEU A 37 8.41 -34.15 10.81
N GLY A 38 8.68 -34.53 9.57
CA GLY A 38 8.72 -35.93 9.10
C GLY A 38 7.33 -36.60 9.12
N SER A 39 6.26 -35.85 9.34
CA SER A 39 4.86 -36.32 9.37
C SER A 39 3.91 -35.17 9.05
N LYS A 40 2.72 -35.52 8.53
CA LYS A 40 1.69 -34.53 8.20
C LYS A 40 1.15 -33.86 9.46
N PRO A 41 1.12 -32.53 9.56
CA PRO A 41 0.53 -31.85 10.72
C PRO A 41 -0.98 -32.04 10.81
N VAL A 42 -1.53 -32.03 12.02
CA VAL A 42 -2.98 -32.00 12.23
C VAL A 42 -3.48 -30.59 12.00
N THR A 43 -4.18 -30.33 10.90
CA THR A 43 -4.62 -28.99 10.52
C THR A 43 -6.10 -28.75 10.81
N ILE A 44 -6.43 -27.51 11.23
CA ILE A 44 -7.79 -26.98 11.35
C ILE A 44 -7.88 -25.75 10.47
N SER A 45 -8.79 -25.75 9.49
CA SER A 45 -8.94 -24.64 8.52
C SER A 45 -9.99 -23.64 9.00
N TYR A 46 -9.69 -22.37 8.86
CA TYR A 46 -10.53 -21.23 9.22
C TYR A 46 -10.88 -20.39 7.99
N SER A 47 -12.06 -19.76 8.00
CA SER A 47 -12.54 -18.84 6.97
C SER A 47 -12.60 -17.38 7.43
N SER A 48 -12.10 -17.05 8.60
CA SER A 48 -11.97 -15.67 9.09
C SER A 48 -10.79 -15.54 10.05
N TYR A 49 -10.15 -14.38 10.03
CA TYR A 49 -9.03 -14.07 10.92
C TYR A 49 -9.45 -13.97 12.37
N LYS A 50 -10.67 -13.48 12.67
CA LYS A 50 -11.19 -13.42 14.03
C LYS A 50 -11.22 -14.79 14.69
N LYS A 51 -11.95 -15.75 14.10
CA LYS A 51 -12.06 -17.10 14.67
C LYS A 51 -10.71 -17.79 14.75
N TYR A 52 -9.84 -17.55 13.80
CA TYR A 52 -8.47 -18.07 13.74
C TYR A 52 -7.63 -17.58 14.94
N GLY A 53 -7.70 -16.27 15.23
CA GLY A 53 -7.05 -15.67 16.40
C GLY A 53 -7.68 -16.14 17.72
N ASP A 54 -9.01 -16.10 17.83
CA ASP A 54 -9.74 -16.53 19.02
C ASP A 54 -9.38 -17.97 19.42
N ASP A 55 -9.30 -18.89 18.45
CA ASP A 55 -9.00 -20.30 18.72
C ASP A 55 -7.53 -20.52 19.15
N LEU A 56 -6.60 -19.67 18.72
CA LEU A 56 -5.24 -19.66 19.25
C LEU A 56 -5.22 -19.18 20.70
N TYR A 57 -5.93 -18.09 21.02
CA TYR A 57 -5.99 -17.54 22.38
C TYR A 57 -6.70 -18.48 23.36
N ASN A 58 -7.71 -19.20 22.90
CA ASN A 58 -8.46 -20.17 23.70
C ASN A 58 -7.79 -21.55 23.80
N GLY A 59 -6.67 -21.77 23.08
CA GLY A 59 -5.97 -23.06 23.09
C GLY A 59 -6.67 -24.16 22.30
N ASN A 60 -7.60 -23.82 21.41
CA ASN A 60 -8.28 -24.78 20.54
C ASN A 60 -7.33 -25.26 19.41
N VAL A 61 -6.34 -24.45 19.06
CA VAL A 61 -5.16 -24.79 18.27
C VAL A 61 -3.89 -24.43 19.04
N ASP A 62 -2.82 -25.19 18.80
CA ASP A 62 -1.54 -25.01 19.50
C ASP A 62 -0.65 -23.98 18.81
N ALA A 63 -0.77 -23.86 17.50
CA ALA A 63 -0.07 -22.88 16.65
C ALA A 63 -0.95 -22.49 15.46
N ILE A 64 -0.57 -21.42 14.79
CA ILE A 64 -1.18 -20.96 13.53
C ILE A 64 -0.13 -20.74 12.46
N LEU A 65 -0.48 -21.06 11.20
CA LEU A 65 0.34 -20.76 10.02
C LEU A 65 -0.16 -19.47 9.38
N VAL A 66 0.60 -18.40 9.53
CA VAL A 66 0.20 -17.05 9.14
C VAL A 66 1.19 -16.48 8.12
N ASN A 67 0.67 -15.87 7.05
CA ASN A 67 1.47 -14.95 6.27
C ASN A 67 1.78 -13.72 7.14
N GLU A 68 3.05 -13.34 7.24
CA GLU A 68 3.50 -12.23 8.12
C GLU A 68 2.74 -10.93 7.82
N GLY A 69 2.42 -10.68 6.56
CA GLY A 69 1.64 -9.51 6.17
C GLY A 69 0.19 -9.49 6.65
N SER A 70 -0.34 -10.64 7.06
CA SER A 70 -1.68 -10.73 7.65
C SER A 70 -1.67 -10.56 9.18
N ARG A 71 -0.51 -10.35 9.80
CA ARG A 71 -0.38 -10.17 11.26
C ARG A 71 -1.29 -9.05 11.79
N GLY A 72 -1.38 -7.94 11.08
CA GLY A 72 -2.23 -6.81 11.43
C GLY A 72 -3.73 -7.13 11.51
N MET A 73 -4.20 -8.22 10.85
CA MET A 73 -5.60 -8.67 10.95
C MET A 73 -5.94 -9.19 12.35
N PHE A 74 -4.95 -9.77 13.04
CA PHE A 74 -5.13 -10.24 14.41
C PHE A 74 -5.11 -9.09 15.42
N GLU A 75 -4.36 -8.02 15.15
CA GLU A 75 -4.23 -6.88 16.05
C GLU A 75 -5.52 -6.05 16.14
N GLU A 76 -6.40 -6.12 15.15
CA GLU A 76 -7.70 -5.44 15.19
C GLU A 76 -8.59 -5.98 16.31
N GLU A 77 -8.53 -7.28 16.61
CA GLU A 77 -9.29 -7.92 17.68
C GLU A 77 -8.45 -8.19 18.94
N HIS A 78 -7.16 -8.42 18.78
CA HIS A 78 -6.23 -8.76 19.83
C HIS A 78 -5.04 -7.79 19.81
N SER A 79 -5.20 -6.59 20.35
CA SER A 79 -4.18 -5.52 20.35
C SER A 79 -2.85 -5.92 21.01
N ASP A 80 -2.83 -7.01 21.76
CA ASP A 80 -1.65 -7.59 22.42
C ASP A 80 -1.06 -8.81 21.67
N PHE A 81 -1.54 -9.08 20.44
CA PHE A 81 -1.13 -10.26 19.66
C PHE A 81 0.39 -10.42 19.57
N ASN A 82 1.10 -9.36 19.21
CA ASN A 82 2.55 -9.36 19.09
C ASN A 82 3.28 -9.57 20.44
N LYS A 83 2.64 -9.23 21.55
CA LYS A 83 3.20 -9.43 22.90
C LYS A 83 2.97 -10.84 23.43
N LYS A 84 1.86 -11.46 23.03
CA LYS A 84 1.42 -12.78 23.53
C LYS A 84 1.81 -13.95 22.62
N THR A 85 2.19 -13.67 21.38
CA THR A 85 2.60 -14.69 20.41
C THR A 85 4.09 -14.61 20.11
N ARG A 86 4.64 -15.68 19.58
CA ARG A 86 6.01 -15.74 19.06
C ARG A 86 6.06 -16.57 17.78
N VAL A 87 7.00 -16.24 16.92
CA VAL A 87 7.32 -17.04 15.74
C VAL A 87 8.20 -18.22 16.20
N ILE A 88 7.79 -19.44 15.86
CA ILE A 88 8.57 -20.68 16.14
C ILE A 88 9.36 -21.15 14.92
N LYS A 89 8.92 -20.77 13.72
CA LYS A 89 9.60 -21.04 12.43
C LYS A 89 9.14 -20.05 11.40
N GLU A 90 10.04 -19.64 10.54
CA GLU A 90 9.78 -18.76 9.38
C GLU A 90 10.15 -19.50 8.10
N TYR A 91 9.26 -19.43 7.11
CA TYR A 91 9.48 -19.91 5.74
C TYR A 91 9.38 -18.73 4.78
N ARG A 92 10.30 -18.61 3.82
CA ARG A 92 10.37 -17.52 2.87
C ARG A 92 10.16 -18.03 1.45
N TYR A 93 9.21 -17.44 0.74
CA TYR A 93 8.90 -17.79 -0.65
C TYR A 93 8.89 -16.53 -1.50
N GLU A 94 9.52 -16.63 -2.66
CA GLU A 94 9.37 -15.60 -3.68
C GLU A 94 8.03 -15.81 -4.40
N THR A 95 7.19 -14.78 -4.39
CA THR A 95 5.95 -14.73 -5.15
C THR A 95 6.12 -13.75 -6.30
N LYS A 96 5.83 -14.20 -7.53
CA LYS A 96 5.77 -13.31 -8.69
C LYS A 96 4.33 -12.81 -8.83
N SER A 97 4.15 -11.49 -8.93
CA SER A 97 2.88 -10.89 -9.29
C SER A 97 2.47 -11.37 -10.69
N LYS A 98 1.17 -11.65 -10.84
CA LYS A 98 0.54 -11.95 -12.13
C LYS A 98 0.08 -10.69 -12.87
N ALA A 99 0.10 -9.53 -12.20
CA ALA A 99 -0.26 -8.26 -12.83
C ALA A 99 0.70 -7.99 -14.00
N LEU A 100 0.22 -8.29 -15.19
CA LEU A 100 0.95 -8.01 -16.41
C LEU A 100 0.91 -6.50 -16.65
N ALA A 101 2.08 -5.92 -16.94
CA ALA A 101 2.14 -4.55 -17.42
C ALA A 101 1.29 -4.44 -18.69
N LYS A 102 0.35 -3.51 -18.74
CA LYS A 102 -0.32 -3.10 -19.98
C LYS A 102 0.63 -2.13 -20.67
N GLY A 103 1.58 -2.68 -21.44
CA GLY A 103 2.68 -1.94 -22.02
C GLY A 103 2.19 -0.76 -22.89
N VAL A 104 2.80 0.39 -22.63
CA VAL A 104 2.62 1.64 -23.38
C VAL A 104 4.00 2.21 -23.71
N ASP A 105 4.11 3.12 -24.65
CA ASP A 105 5.33 3.92 -24.79
C ASP A 105 5.35 4.96 -23.67
N VAL A 106 6.09 4.66 -22.59
CA VAL A 106 6.13 5.50 -21.38
C VAL A 106 6.69 6.91 -21.60
N THR A 107 7.28 7.16 -22.78
CA THR A 107 7.81 8.49 -23.17
C THR A 107 6.84 9.28 -24.03
N GLU A 108 5.81 8.61 -24.59
CA GLU A 108 4.86 9.20 -25.53
C GLU A 108 3.40 9.09 -25.07
N ASP A 109 3.01 7.98 -24.50
CA ASP A 109 1.62 7.68 -24.15
C ASP A 109 1.33 7.96 -22.68
N PRO A 110 0.15 8.50 -22.35
CA PRO A 110 -0.31 8.60 -20.96
C PRO A 110 -0.48 7.22 -20.35
N PHE A 111 -0.21 7.10 -19.03
CA PHE A 111 -0.37 5.86 -18.30
C PHE A 111 -0.73 6.09 -16.84
N ASN A 112 -1.33 5.06 -16.24
CA ASN A 112 -1.69 5.05 -14.82
C ASN A 112 -0.77 4.10 -14.05
N VAL A 113 -0.23 4.59 -12.92
CA VAL A 113 0.56 3.82 -11.96
C VAL A 113 -0.21 3.72 -10.66
N TYR A 114 -0.50 2.51 -10.22
CA TYR A 114 -1.08 2.28 -8.90
C TYR A 114 0.03 2.21 -7.85
N ILE A 115 0.00 3.13 -6.89
CA ILE A 115 0.94 3.20 -5.78
C ILE A 115 0.28 2.62 -4.54
N THR A 116 0.86 1.55 -4.00
CA THR A 116 0.35 0.90 -2.78
C THR A 116 1.41 0.81 -1.71
N GLY A 117 1.03 1.16 -0.48
CA GLY A 117 1.89 1.05 0.69
C GLY A 117 1.38 -0.01 1.66
N ILE A 118 2.27 -0.88 2.12
CA ILE A 118 1.97 -1.88 3.14
C ILE A 118 2.56 -1.47 4.50
N ASP A 119 1.80 -1.70 5.58
CA ASP A 119 2.18 -1.31 6.95
C ASP A 119 3.13 -2.35 7.57
N THR A 120 4.33 -2.50 6.99
CA THR A 120 5.35 -3.43 7.48
C THR A 120 6.76 -2.87 7.33
N TYR A 121 7.69 -3.38 8.14
CA TYR A 121 9.14 -3.20 7.98
C TYR A 121 9.78 -4.44 7.36
N GLY A 122 10.99 -4.30 6.82
CA GLY A 122 11.78 -5.40 6.30
C GLY A 122 11.62 -5.61 4.79
N THR A 123 11.55 -6.86 4.34
CA THR A 123 11.45 -7.18 2.90
C THR A 123 10.07 -6.88 2.35
N ILE A 124 10.03 -6.27 1.16
CA ILE A 124 8.79 -5.84 0.53
C ILE A 124 7.94 -6.96 -0.06
N SER A 125 8.49 -8.17 -0.15
CA SER A 125 7.81 -9.35 -0.72
C SER A 125 6.64 -9.87 0.11
N THR A 126 6.41 -9.30 1.30
CA THR A 126 5.35 -9.75 2.20
C THR A 126 3.97 -9.32 1.68
N VAL A 127 3.05 -10.26 1.55
CA VAL A 127 1.63 -9.97 1.31
C VAL A 127 1.05 -9.33 2.58
N SER A 128 0.45 -8.16 2.48
CA SER A 128 -0.09 -7.40 3.61
C SER A 128 -1.23 -6.51 3.17
N ARG A 129 -1.94 -5.92 4.14
CA ARG A 129 -2.96 -4.90 3.85
C ARG A 129 -2.39 -3.78 3.01
N SER A 130 -3.20 -3.29 2.07
CA SER A 130 -2.89 -2.13 1.24
C SER A 130 -3.34 -0.86 1.98
N ASP A 131 -2.48 -0.30 2.82
CA ASP A 131 -2.83 0.83 3.71
C ASP A 131 -2.63 2.20 3.05
N VAL A 132 -1.91 2.25 1.94
CA VAL A 132 -1.83 3.40 1.04
C VAL A 132 -2.35 2.97 -0.32
N ASN A 133 -3.31 3.70 -0.85
CA ASN A 133 -3.90 3.43 -2.15
C ASN A 133 -3.96 4.74 -2.93
N MET A 134 -3.22 4.81 -4.03
CA MET A 134 -3.10 6.02 -4.83
C MET A 134 -2.93 5.67 -6.31
N ILE A 135 -3.51 6.49 -7.18
CA ILE A 135 -3.28 6.40 -8.62
C ILE A 135 -2.46 7.63 -9.03
N ALA A 136 -1.35 7.41 -9.73
CA ALA A 136 -0.63 8.46 -10.43
C ALA A 136 -0.96 8.35 -11.92
N THR A 137 -1.75 9.30 -12.44
CA THR A 137 -1.99 9.46 -13.88
C THR A 137 -0.90 10.33 -14.44
N VAL A 138 -0.11 9.81 -15.36
CA VAL A 138 1.09 10.45 -15.91
C VAL A 138 0.88 10.74 -17.39
N ASN A 139 1.12 11.98 -17.83
CA ASN A 139 1.23 12.33 -19.22
C ASN A 139 2.65 12.84 -19.53
N PRO A 140 3.50 12.01 -20.17
CA PRO A 140 4.89 12.37 -20.44
C PRO A 140 5.04 13.53 -21.45
N LYS A 141 4.10 13.68 -22.39
CA LYS A 141 4.15 14.77 -23.38
C LYS A 141 3.93 16.15 -22.80
N THR A 142 3.05 16.22 -21.80
CA THR A 142 2.70 17.51 -21.17
C THR A 142 3.41 17.70 -19.83
N HIS A 143 4.22 16.73 -19.39
CA HIS A 143 4.90 16.71 -18.08
C HIS A 143 3.92 16.92 -16.91
N GLN A 144 2.77 16.25 -16.98
CA GLN A 144 1.74 16.33 -15.95
C GLN A 144 1.65 15.02 -15.16
N ILE A 145 1.47 15.14 -13.84
CA ILE A 145 1.16 14.03 -12.96
C ILE A 145 -0.03 14.43 -12.08
N LEU A 146 -1.06 13.61 -12.07
CA LEU A 146 -2.17 13.73 -11.13
C LEU A 146 -2.08 12.61 -10.11
N LEU A 147 -1.93 12.95 -8.84
CA LEU A 147 -2.01 12.00 -7.73
C LEU A 147 -3.45 11.96 -7.20
N THR A 148 -4.07 10.78 -7.22
CA THR A 148 -5.43 10.57 -6.71
C THR A 148 -5.37 9.62 -5.53
N SER A 149 -5.64 10.14 -4.32
CA SER A 149 -5.66 9.33 -3.09
C SER A 149 -7.00 8.65 -2.90
N ILE A 150 -6.98 7.37 -2.54
CA ILE A 150 -8.16 6.53 -2.30
C ILE A 150 -8.14 6.09 -0.83
N PRO A 151 -9.23 6.31 -0.06
CA PRO A 151 -9.31 5.83 1.32
C PRO A 151 -9.14 4.32 1.42
N ARG A 152 -8.28 3.86 2.33
CA ARG A 152 -8.01 2.43 2.51
C ARG A 152 -9.23 1.62 2.95
N ASP A 153 -10.14 2.28 3.65
CA ASP A 153 -11.35 1.66 4.21
C ASP A 153 -12.56 1.71 3.25
N TYR A 154 -12.35 2.08 1.96
CA TYR A 154 -13.38 2.02 0.93
C TYR A 154 -14.00 0.63 0.87
N TYR A 155 -15.34 0.57 1.00
CA TYR A 155 -16.11 -0.66 1.00
C TYR A 155 -16.55 -0.97 -0.43
N VAL A 156 -15.78 -1.81 -1.11
CA VAL A 156 -15.89 -2.05 -2.56
C VAL A 156 -15.95 -3.54 -2.90
N PRO A 157 -16.66 -3.92 -3.99
CA PRO A 157 -16.64 -5.29 -4.48
C PRO A 157 -15.22 -5.70 -4.90
N GLN A 158 -14.78 -6.88 -4.48
CA GLN A 158 -13.44 -7.42 -4.73
C GLN A 158 -13.53 -8.62 -5.68
N PRO A 159 -13.14 -8.48 -6.96
CA PRO A 159 -13.24 -9.56 -7.95
C PRO A 159 -12.49 -10.83 -7.54
N CYS A 160 -11.30 -10.67 -6.96
CA CYS A 160 -10.48 -11.78 -6.46
C CYS A 160 -11.14 -12.58 -5.32
N GLN A 161 -12.20 -12.04 -4.70
CA GLN A 161 -13.01 -12.71 -3.69
C GLN A 161 -14.42 -13.07 -4.20
N GLY A 162 -14.56 -13.29 -5.50
CA GLY A 162 -15.85 -13.62 -6.11
C GLY A 162 -16.87 -12.49 -6.05
N GLY A 163 -16.43 -11.24 -5.98
CA GLY A 163 -17.28 -10.05 -5.94
C GLY A 163 -17.83 -9.71 -4.55
N GLN A 164 -17.36 -10.36 -3.50
CA GLN A 164 -17.72 -9.96 -2.13
C GLN A 164 -17.21 -8.55 -1.83
N THR A 165 -18.02 -7.78 -1.11
CA THR A 165 -17.67 -6.41 -0.73
C THR A 165 -16.93 -6.42 0.59
N ASP A 166 -15.75 -5.77 0.62
CA ASP A 166 -14.92 -5.59 1.82
C ASP A 166 -14.11 -4.29 1.71
N LYS A 167 -13.34 -3.95 2.75
CA LYS A 167 -12.41 -2.82 2.72
C LYS A 167 -11.36 -2.99 1.64
N LEU A 168 -11.06 -1.93 0.90
CA LEU A 168 -10.00 -1.93 -0.12
C LEU A 168 -8.65 -2.40 0.44
N THR A 169 -8.31 -2.01 1.68
CA THR A 169 -7.07 -2.43 2.33
C THR A 169 -6.93 -3.96 2.42
N HIS A 170 -8.03 -4.69 2.52
CA HIS A 170 -8.03 -6.16 2.63
C HIS A 170 -7.64 -6.85 1.31
N THR A 171 -7.76 -6.19 0.15
CA THR A 171 -7.31 -6.75 -1.12
C THR A 171 -5.83 -7.12 -1.09
N GLY A 172 -5.01 -6.36 -0.35
CA GLY A 172 -3.59 -6.59 -0.22
C GLY A 172 -3.21 -7.94 0.41
N ILE A 173 -4.09 -8.56 1.20
CA ILE A 173 -3.85 -9.90 1.76
C ILE A 173 -4.00 -11.01 0.71
N PHE A 174 -4.61 -10.69 -0.45
CA PHE A 174 -4.72 -11.58 -1.61
C PHE A 174 -3.65 -11.27 -2.67
N GLY A 175 -2.80 -10.29 -2.42
CA GLY A 175 -1.74 -9.85 -3.32
C GLY A 175 -2.06 -8.57 -4.08
N VAL A 176 -1.03 -7.96 -4.67
CA VAL A 176 -1.16 -6.69 -5.41
C VAL A 176 -2.09 -6.82 -6.62
N ASP A 177 -2.15 -8.00 -7.24
CA ASP A 177 -3.01 -8.26 -8.40
C ASP A 177 -4.48 -8.05 -8.06
N CYS A 178 -4.92 -8.55 -6.89
CA CYS A 178 -6.28 -8.34 -6.39
C CYS A 178 -6.57 -6.85 -6.17
N THR A 179 -5.61 -6.10 -5.64
CA THR A 179 -5.80 -4.68 -5.38
C THR A 179 -5.91 -3.89 -6.69
N VAL A 180 -5.02 -4.15 -7.64
CA VAL A 180 -5.05 -3.51 -8.98
C VAL A 180 -6.38 -3.80 -9.67
N GLU A 181 -6.78 -5.08 -9.77
CA GLU A 181 -8.04 -5.48 -10.40
C GLU A 181 -9.26 -4.82 -9.72
N THR A 182 -9.26 -4.73 -8.40
CA THR A 182 -10.34 -4.07 -7.65
C THR A 182 -10.45 -2.59 -8.00
N VAL A 183 -9.31 -1.88 -8.05
CA VAL A 183 -9.27 -0.45 -8.37
C VAL A 183 -9.64 -0.20 -9.83
N GLU A 184 -9.12 -0.98 -10.78
CA GLU A 184 -9.48 -0.91 -12.20
C GLU A 184 -11.00 -1.06 -12.39
N ASN A 185 -11.59 -2.09 -11.81
CA ASN A 185 -13.03 -2.35 -11.95
C ASN A 185 -13.88 -1.27 -11.30
N TYR A 186 -13.46 -0.77 -10.14
CA TYR A 186 -14.25 0.21 -9.40
C TYR A 186 -14.18 1.61 -10.04
N PHE A 187 -13.03 2.02 -10.54
CA PHE A 187 -12.84 3.32 -11.21
C PHE A 187 -13.18 3.27 -12.72
N GLY A 188 -13.21 2.10 -13.32
CA GLY A 188 -13.43 1.94 -14.76
C GLY A 188 -12.28 2.50 -15.59
N ILE A 189 -11.04 2.32 -15.14
CA ILE A 189 -9.80 2.77 -15.79
C ILE A 189 -8.84 1.59 -15.96
N ASP A 190 -7.88 1.74 -16.86
CA ASP A 190 -6.74 0.83 -16.95
C ASP A 190 -5.60 1.29 -16.03
N ILE A 191 -4.98 0.35 -15.32
CA ILE A 191 -3.74 0.56 -14.56
C ILE A 191 -2.62 -0.17 -15.31
N ASN A 192 -1.66 0.60 -15.84
CA ASN A 192 -0.56 0.07 -16.63
C ASN A 192 0.52 -0.53 -15.75
N TYR A 193 0.83 0.14 -14.65
CA TYR A 193 1.90 -0.24 -13.75
C TYR A 193 1.46 -0.15 -12.30
N TYR A 194 2.18 -0.86 -11.41
CA TYR A 194 2.08 -0.63 -9.98
C TYR A 194 3.45 -0.40 -9.37
N VAL A 195 3.46 0.32 -8.25
CA VAL A 195 4.60 0.47 -7.35
C VAL A 195 4.14 0.13 -5.95
N ARG A 196 4.76 -0.88 -5.35
CA ARG A 196 4.47 -1.33 -3.98
C ARG A 196 5.66 -1.03 -3.08
N VAL A 197 5.39 -0.38 -1.96
CA VAL A 197 6.38 0.05 -0.97
C VAL A 197 5.97 -0.37 0.45
N ASN A 198 6.92 -0.38 1.37
CA ASN A 198 6.68 -0.50 2.80
C ASN A 198 7.41 0.63 3.56
N PHE A 199 7.40 0.61 4.88
CA PHE A 199 8.06 1.63 5.69
C PHE A 199 9.56 1.75 5.42
N SER A 200 10.27 0.60 5.41
CA SER A 200 11.70 0.58 5.09
C SER A 200 11.98 1.10 3.68
N SER A 201 11.07 0.86 2.74
CA SER A 201 11.17 1.37 1.37
C SER A 201 11.18 2.88 1.32
N VAL A 202 10.22 3.51 2.01
CA VAL A 202 10.12 4.99 2.03
C VAL A 202 11.38 5.59 2.63
N GLU A 203 11.87 5.06 3.76
CA GLU A 203 13.09 5.52 4.38
C GLU A 203 14.30 5.37 3.45
N ASN A 204 14.47 4.21 2.83
CA ASN A 204 15.59 3.93 1.93
C ASN A 204 15.56 4.81 0.69
N ILE A 205 14.40 4.96 0.05
CA ILE A 205 14.25 5.79 -1.16
C ILE A 205 14.58 7.25 -0.84
N VAL A 206 14.00 7.81 0.22
CA VAL A 206 14.25 9.20 0.61
C VAL A 206 15.72 9.42 0.98
N ASN A 207 16.34 8.49 1.70
CA ASN A 207 17.75 8.58 2.06
C ASN A 207 18.68 8.45 0.84
N ALA A 208 18.39 7.55 -0.11
CA ALA A 208 19.13 7.41 -1.36
C ALA A 208 19.08 8.68 -2.22
N LEU A 209 17.95 9.41 -2.19
CA LEU A 209 17.80 10.71 -2.84
C LEU A 209 18.53 11.85 -2.10
N GLY A 210 19.11 11.58 -0.92
CA GLY A 210 19.72 12.59 -0.08
C GLY A 210 18.71 13.52 0.61
N GLY A 211 17.53 13.00 0.91
CA GLY A 211 16.41 13.73 1.51
C GLY A 211 15.49 14.40 0.49
N ILE A 212 14.30 14.79 0.95
CA ILE A 212 13.27 15.47 0.16
C ILE A 212 12.84 16.78 0.84
N THR A 213 12.27 17.69 0.06
CA THR A 213 11.58 18.88 0.59
C THR A 213 10.08 18.70 0.37
N VAL A 214 9.31 18.90 1.43
CA VAL A 214 7.84 18.76 1.44
C VAL A 214 7.23 20.08 1.88
N ASN A 215 6.27 20.59 1.11
CA ASN A 215 5.48 21.75 1.53
C ASN A 215 4.41 21.31 2.56
N ASN A 216 4.59 21.75 3.80
CA ASN A 216 3.68 21.49 4.92
C ASN A 216 2.76 22.69 5.16
N PRO A 217 1.44 22.60 4.95
CA PRO A 217 0.56 23.76 5.10
C PRO A 217 0.34 24.18 6.57
N VAL A 218 0.52 23.26 7.52
CA VAL A 218 0.20 23.50 8.94
C VAL A 218 1.27 22.88 9.84
N ALA A 219 1.79 23.67 10.77
CA ALA A 219 2.75 23.18 11.75
C ALA A 219 2.11 22.14 12.70
N PHE A 220 2.81 21.04 12.95
CA PHE A 220 2.41 20.03 13.92
C PHE A 220 3.60 19.27 14.49
N THR A 221 3.37 18.59 15.60
CA THR A 221 4.32 17.61 16.17
C THR A 221 3.76 16.22 15.97
N ALA A 222 4.59 15.25 15.58
CA ALA A 222 4.20 13.86 15.46
C ALA A 222 3.59 13.35 16.78
N SER A 223 2.59 12.48 16.68
CA SER A 223 1.83 11.97 17.84
C SER A 223 2.69 11.21 18.85
N ASP A 224 3.83 10.67 18.42
CA ASP A 224 4.82 10.03 19.31
C ASP A 224 5.89 10.99 19.85
N GLY A 225 5.80 12.29 19.51
CA GLY A 225 6.73 13.33 19.98
C GLY A 225 8.11 13.31 19.32
N THR A 226 8.37 12.46 18.31
CA THR A 226 9.72 12.30 17.74
C THR A 226 10.17 13.47 16.88
N TYR A 227 9.25 14.08 16.13
CA TYR A 227 9.53 15.16 15.18
C TYR A 227 8.49 16.26 15.25
N SER A 228 8.95 17.51 15.08
CA SER A 228 8.10 18.67 14.81
C SER A 228 8.30 19.14 13.38
N TYR A 229 7.22 19.60 12.76
CA TYR A 229 7.14 20.04 11.37
C TYR A 229 6.61 21.46 11.35
N GLU A 230 7.41 22.39 10.88
CA GLU A 230 6.98 23.78 10.68
C GLU A 230 6.08 23.90 9.45
N ALA A 231 5.29 24.96 9.37
CA ALA A 231 4.57 25.31 8.15
C ALA A 231 5.53 25.83 7.08
N GLY A 232 5.27 25.54 5.81
CA GLY A 232 6.13 25.88 4.67
C GLY A 232 6.97 24.71 4.21
N ASP A 233 8.08 24.99 3.57
CA ASP A 233 8.97 23.97 3.00
C ASP A 233 9.84 23.35 4.09
N VAL A 234 9.67 22.04 4.31
CA VAL A 234 10.37 21.26 5.33
C VAL A 234 11.26 20.24 4.66
N TYR A 235 12.57 20.32 4.94
CA TYR A 235 13.50 19.24 4.57
C TYR A 235 13.32 18.04 5.49
N MET A 236 13.31 16.84 4.88
CA MET A 236 13.11 15.57 5.58
C MET A 236 14.09 14.51 5.05
N ASP A 237 14.75 13.81 5.97
CA ASP A 237 15.37 12.52 5.71
C ASP A 237 14.31 11.42 5.69
N GLY A 238 14.72 10.17 5.47
CA GLY A 238 13.80 9.04 5.36
C GLY A 238 12.93 8.83 6.60
N SER A 239 13.51 8.88 7.79
CA SER A 239 12.78 8.67 9.04
C SER A 239 11.76 9.78 9.31
N LYS A 240 12.17 11.04 9.09
CA LYS A 240 11.28 12.20 9.24
C LYS A 240 10.15 12.18 8.21
N ALA A 241 10.44 11.83 6.94
CA ALA A 241 9.43 11.70 5.88
C ALA A 241 8.43 10.57 6.16
N LEU A 242 8.91 9.42 6.60
CA LEU A 242 8.03 8.31 6.98
C LEU A 242 7.10 8.70 8.13
N ARG A 243 7.63 9.37 9.15
CA ARG A 243 6.82 9.80 10.30
C ARG A 243 5.78 10.85 9.89
N PHE A 244 6.14 11.79 9.00
CA PHE A 244 5.21 12.76 8.41
C PHE A 244 4.05 12.07 7.66
N ALA A 245 4.38 11.09 6.82
CA ALA A 245 3.38 10.33 6.04
C ALA A 245 2.46 9.45 6.89
N ARG A 246 2.87 9.11 8.13
CA ARG A 246 2.09 8.25 9.05
C ARG A 246 1.25 9.04 10.04
N GLU A 247 1.46 10.35 10.18
CA GLU A 247 0.72 11.15 11.16
C GLU A 247 -0.77 11.15 10.89
N ARG A 248 -1.55 10.96 11.94
CA ARG A 248 -3.00 10.83 11.90
C ARG A 248 -3.69 11.55 13.04
N TYR A 249 -3.10 11.53 14.23
CA TYR A 249 -3.78 11.92 15.46
C TYR A 249 -3.69 13.42 15.76
N ASN A 250 -2.59 14.06 15.40
CA ASN A 250 -2.36 15.48 15.62
C ASN A 250 -2.72 16.36 14.42
N LEU A 251 -3.51 15.80 13.49
CA LEU A 251 -4.09 16.47 12.32
C LEU A 251 -5.62 16.46 12.45
N GLY A 252 -6.26 17.55 12.10
CA GLY A 252 -7.72 17.74 12.30
C GLY A 252 -8.59 16.76 11.50
N GLY A 253 -8.15 16.37 10.29
CA GLY A 253 -8.88 15.46 9.39
C GLY A 253 -8.50 13.98 9.52
N GLY A 254 -7.68 13.59 10.50
CA GLY A 254 -7.35 12.18 10.79
C GLY A 254 -6.79 11.42 9.61
N ASP A 255 -7.48 10.37 9.17
CA ASP A 255 -7.04 9.49 8.07
C ASP A 255 -6.93 10.22 6.73
N ARG A 256 -7.77 11.20 6.46
CA ARG A 256 -7.73 12.00 5.24
C ARG A 256 -6.50 12.90 5.17
N ASP A 257 -6.13 13.55 6.27
CA ASP A 257 -4.92 14.36 6.33
C ASP A 257 -3.67 13.49 6.21
N ARG A 258 -3.70 12.25 6.72
CA ARG A 258 -2.66 11.26 6.46
C ARG A 258 -2.53 11.00 4.95
N GLY A 259 -3.63 10.80 4.23
CA GLY A 259 -3.62 10.65 2.77
C GLY A 259 -3.01 11.86 2.05
N LYS A 260 -3.36 13.08 2.48
CA LYS A 260 -2.75 14.32 1.95
C LYS A 260 -1.23 14.37 2.23
N ASN A 261 -0.80 13.99 3.42
CA ASN A 261 0.62 13.94 3.78
C ASN A 261 1.39 12.89 2.97
N GLN A 262 0.78 11.74 2.70
CA GLN A 262 1.34 10.71 1.82
C GLN A 262 1.55 11.26 0.39
N MET A 263 0.54 11.95 -0.17
CA MET A 263 0.69 12.61 -1.48
C MET A 263 1.81 13.65 -1.48
N ARG A 264 1.94 14.46 -0.44
CA ARG A 264 3.02 15.44 -0.31
C ARG A 264 4.41 14.79 -0.28
N VAL A 265 4.56 13.69 0.45
CA VAL A 265 5.84 12.93 0.49
C VAL A 265 6.14 12.34 -0.90
N ILE A 266 5.16 11.76 -1.59
CA ILE A 266 5.34 11.24 -2.95
C ILE A 266 5.71 12.37 -3.91
N THR A 267 5.04 13.53 -3.85
CA THR A 267 5.40 14.72 -4.62
C THR A 267 6.85 15.15 -4.34
N GLY A 268 7.26 15.18 -3.07
CA GLY A 268 8.64 15.48 -2.68
C GLY A 268 9.66 14.48 -3.25
N ILE A 269 9.33 13.19 -3.25
CA ILE A 269 10.16 12.13 -3.85
C ILE A 269 10.27 12.34 -5.37
N ILE A 270 9.16 12.57 -6.07
CA ILE A 270 9.15 12.80 -7.53
C ILE A 270 9.98 14.03 -7.86
N ASN A 271 9.70 15.19 -7.24
CA ASN A 271 10.43 16.43 -7.49
C ASN A 271 11.94 16.27 -7.25
N LYS A 272 12.34 15.53 -6.22
CA LYS A 272 13.75 15.24 -5.96
C LYS A 272 14.33 14.30 -7.02
N ALA A 273 13.62 13.24 -7.39
CA ALA A 273 14.07 12.25 -8.37
C ALA A 273 14.32 12.87 -9.76
N ILE A 274 13.47 13.81 -10.19
CA ILE A 274 13.62 14.50 -11.49
C ILE A 274 14.62 15.67 -11.44
N SER A 275 15.20 15.98 -10.28
CA SER A 275 16.15 17.09 -10.17
C SER A 275 17.48 16.78 -10.89
N PRO A 276 18.17 17.80 -11.45
CA PRO A 276 19.42 17.59 -12.18
C PRO A 276 20.49 16.85 -11.39
N SER A 277 20.56 17.07 -10.07
CA SER A 277 21.54 16.44 -9.18
C SER A 277 21.34 14.92 -9.03
N ILE A 278 20.12 14.47 -9.14
CA ILE A 278 19.75 13.03 -9.04
C ILE A 278 19.88 12.34 -10.39
N ILE A 279 19.38 12.98 -11.44
CA ILE A 279 19.36 12.44 -12.80
C ILE A 279 20.78 12.14 -13.30
N THR A 280 21.76 12.95 -12.98
CA THR A 280 23.17 12.70 -13.35
C THR A 280 23.78 11.47 -12.65
N ASN A 281 23.20 11.02 -11.54
CA ASN A 281 23.66 9.89 -10.73
C ASN A 281 22.65 8.75 -10.63
N TYR A 282 21.66 8.70 -11.53
CA TYR A 282 20.51 7.82 -11.43
C TYR A 282 20.86 6.33 -11.28
N THR A 283 21.93 5.85 -11.94
CA THR A 283 22.36 4.45 -11.85
C THR A 283 22.68 4.05 -10.41
N SER A 284 23.50 4.87 -9.74
CA SER A 284 23.85 4.63 -8.32
C SER A 284 22.65 4.68 -7.40
N ILE A 285 21.66 5.52 -7.71
CA ILE A 285 20.43 5.63 -6.93
C ILE A 285 19.54 4.42 -7.17
N LEU A 286 19.33 3.99 -8.42
CA LEU A 286 18.60 2.76 -8.73
C LEU A 286 19.20 1.54 -8.04
N ASP A 287 20.54 1.43 -8.03
CA ASP A 287 21.24 0.35 -7.31
C ASP A 287 20.98 0.44 -5.79
N ALA A 288 21.03 1.66 -5.21
CA ALA A 288 20.82 1.87 -3.78
C ALA A 288 19.38 1.56 -3.34
N VAL A 289 18.38 1.78 -4.21
CA VAL A 289 16.97 1.48 -3.93
C VAL A 289 16.54 0.11 -4.46
N SER A 290 17.45 -0.64 -5.06
CA SER A 290 17.18 -2.00 -5.56
C SER A 290 16.63 -2.87 -4.43
N GLY A 291 15.48 -3.50 -4.67
CA GLY A 291 14.74 -4.28 -3.65
C GLY A 291 13.95 -3.46 -2.64
N SER A 292 14.00 -2.12 -2.70
CA SER A 292 13.18 -1.24 -1.83
C SER A 292 11.76 -1.04 -2.34
N PHE A 293 11.40 -1.51 -3.53
CA PHE A 293 10.04 -1.49 -4.06
C PHE A 293 9.79 -2.65 -5.01
N GLN A 294 8.53 -2.99 -5.19
CA GLN A 294 8.08 -3.94 -6.22
C GLN A 294 7.32 -3.20 -7.29
N THR A 295 7.57 -3.55 -8.55
CA THR A 295 6.87 -2.99 -9.71
C THR A 295 6.82 -4.01 -10.85
N ASN A 296 5.83 -3.87 -11.73
CA ASN A 296 5.78 -4.57 -13.02
C ASN A 296 6.31 -3.73 -14.18
N MET A 297 6.74 -2.47 -13.93
CA MET A 297 7.44 -1.66 -14.93
C MET A 297 8.84 -2.24 -15.14
N SER A 298 9.22 -2.47 -16.40
CA SER A 298 10.51 -3.03 -16.75
C SER A 298 11.65 -2.02 -16.54
N ASN A 299 12.88 -2.53 -16.35
CA ASN A 299 14.07 -1.68 -16.27
C ASN A 299 14.27 -0.82 -17.54
N ASN A 300 13.86 -1.33 -18.71
CA ASN A 300 13.94 -0.58 -19.96
C ASN A 300 13.00 0.62 -19.97
N GLU A 301 11.75 0.43 -19.53
CA GLU A 301 10.77 1.52 -19.42
C GLU A 301 11.22 2.57 -18.40
N MET A 302 11.68 2.16 -17.21
CA MET A 302 12.26 3.09 -16.22
C MET A 302 13.46 3.87 -16.80
N THR A 303 14.35 3.18 -17.52
CA THR A 303 15.51 3.83 -18.17
C THR A 303 15.07 4.81 -19.27
N SER A 304 14.00 4.50 -20.02
CA SER A 304 13.46 5.39 -21.04
C SER A 304 12.90 6.67 -20.44
N LEU A 305 12.12 6.59 -19.35
CA LEU A 305 11.65 7.77 -18.60
C LEU A 305 12.79 8.64 -18.10
N ILE A 306 13.83 8.03 -17.53
CA ILE A 306 15.00 8.77 -17.05
C ILE A 306 15.74 9.45 -18.19
N LYS A 307 15.93 8.77 -19.34
CA LYS A 307 16.57 9.37 -20.51
C LYS A 307 15.75 10.50 -21.09
N MET A 308 14.43 10.36 -21.15
CA MET A 308 13.52 11.44 -21.55
C MET A 308 13.74 12.67 -20.67
N GLN A 309 13.74 12.51 -19.35
CA GLN A 309 13.98 13.60 -18.40
C GLN A 309 15.36 14.23 -18.53
N ILE A 310 16.42 13.43 -18.79
CA ILE A 310 17.79 13.94 -19.03
C ILE A 310 17.82 14.82 -20.28
N ASN A 311 17.12 14.43 -21.34
CA ASN A 311 17.13 15.13 -22.62
C ASN A 311 16.37 16.46 -22.59
N ASP A 312 15.28 16.50 -21.84
CA ASP A 312 14.38 17.65 -21.80
C ASP A 312 14.65 18.56 -20.59
N MET A 313 14.93 17.96 -19.41
CA MET A 313 15.11 18.68 -18.13
C MET A 313 13.93 19.59 -17.76
N SER A 314 12.77 19.36 -18.33
CA SER A 314 11.55 20.09 -18.02
C SER A 314 11.04 19.78 -16.62
N GLY A 315 10.42 20.79 -15.99
CA GLY A 315 9.67 20.58 -14.75
C GLY A 315 8.38 19.79 -15.02
N TRP A 316 7.85 19.18 -13.96
CA TRP A 316 6.57 18.48 -14.00
C TRP A 316 5.54 19.21 -13.15
N ASP A 317 4.35 19.35 -13.69
CA ASP A 317 3.20 19.86 -12.96
C ASP A 317 2.53 18.70 -12.23
N ILE A 318 2.60 18.72 -10.88
CA ILE A 318 2.08 17.64 -10.03
C ILE A 318 0.88 18.18 -9.26
N GLU A 319 -0.30 17.69 -9.63
CA GLU A 319 -1.56 18.04 -8.97
C GLU A 319 -2.04 16.87 -8.10
N GLN A 320 -2.86 17.19 -7.09
CA GLN A 320 -3.33 16.24 -6.11
C GLN A 320 -4.83 16.34 -5.95
N ILE A 321 -5.52 15.19 -5.96
CA ILE A 321 -6.93 15.07 -5.59
C ILE A 321 -7.13 13.89 -4.66
N SER A 322 -8.27 13.84 -4.00
CA SER A 322 -8.72 12.68 -3.23
C SER A 322 -10.16 12.35 -3.55
N VAL A 323 -10.53 11.10 -3.42
CA VAL A 323 -11.93 10.69 -3.39
C VAL A 323 -12.37 10.55 -1.94
N ASN A 324 -13.67 10.71 -1.66
CA ASN A 324 -14.22 10.63 -0.30
C ASN A 324 -15.41 9.67 -0.21
N GLY A 325 -15.94 9.51 0.99
CA GLY A 325 -17.08 8.65 1.27
C GLY A 325 -17.66 8.91 2.66
N THR A 326 -18.68 8.18 2.99
CA THR A 326 -19.37 8.28 4.28
C THR A 326 -18.99 7.09 5.17
N GLY A 327 -18.68 7.37 6.44
CA GLY A 327 -18.40 6.33 7.42
C GLY A 327 -19.62 5.47 7.73
N ASN A 328 -19.45 4.15 7.71
CA ASN A 328 -20.43 3.18 8.22
C ASN A 328 -19.77 2.37 9.33
N ALA A 329 -20.33 2.50 10.55
CA ALA A 329 -19.74 1.92 11.75
C ALA A 329 -19.83 0.38 11.81
N SER A 330 -20.68 -0.27 11.01
CA SER A 330 -21.00 -1.69 11.17
C SER A 330 -21.37 -2.37 9.84
N ALA A 331 -20.40 -2.46 8.91
CA ALA A 331 -20.55 -3.28 7.70
C ALA A 331 -19.84 -4.62 7.86
N TRP A 332 -20.39 -5.66 7.26
CA TRP A 332 -19.79 -7.00 7.28
C TRP A 332 -18.46 -7.02 6.53
N SER A 333 -17.42 -7.50 7.18
CA SER A 333 -16.10 -7.71 6.57
C SER A 333 -15.83 -9.21 6.44
N PRO A 334 -15.87 -9.78 5.22
CA PRO A 334 -15.57 -11.19 4.98
C PRO A 334 -14.18 -11.61 5.48
N ALA A 335 -13.16 -10.78 5.25
CA ALA A 335 -11.80 -11.07 5.68
C ALA A 335 -11.68 -11.12 7.21
N ASN A 336 -12.31 -10.19 7.92
CA ASN A 336 -12.32 -10.18 9.38
C ASN A 336 -13.24 -11.26 9.96
N GLY A 337 -14.39 -11.52 9.33
CA GLY A 337 -15.44 -12.40 9.83
C GLY A 337 -16.34 -11.76 10.89
N PHE A 338 -16.38 -10.42 10.92
CA PHE A 338 -17.26 -9.61 11.79
C PHE A 338 -17.57 -8.25 11.16
N ASN A 339 -18.54 -7.53 11.73
CA ASN A 339 -18.86 -6.18 11.30
C ASN A 339 -17.80 -5.19 11.78
N SER A 340 -17.26 -4.40 10.89
CA SER A 340 -16.24 -3.40 11.17
C SER A 340 -16.60 -2.04 10.57
N TRP A 341 -15.93 -1.00 11.02
CA TRP A 341 -16.04 0.32 10.41
C TRP A 341 -15.49 0.29 8.99
N VAL A 342 -16.24 0.88 8.06
CA VAL A 342 -15.87 1.02 6.66
C VAL A 342 -16.18 2.43 6.17
N MET A 343 -15.68 2.79 5.00
CA MET A 343 -16.08 3.99 4.26
C MET A 343 -16.85 3.60 3.01
N GLU A 344 -18.14 3.94 2.96
CA GLU A 344 -18.96 3.79 1.76
C GLU A 344 -18.56 4.86 0.75
N PRO A 345 -18.09 4.49 -0.46
CA PRO A 345 -17.60 5.44 -1.43
C PRO A 345 -18.67 6.44 -1.89
N ASN A 346 -18.32 7.73 -1.96
CA ASN A 346 -19.12 8.70 -2.69
C ASN A 346 -18.83 8.57 -4.20
N VAL A 347 -19.75 7.93 -4.92
CA VAL A 347 -19.62 7.65 -6.35
C VAL A 347 -19.39 8.91 -7.20
N ASN A 348 -19.92 10.07 -6.77
CA ASN A 348 -19.73 11.32 -7.49
C ASN A 348 -18.27 11.79 -7.42
N THR A 349 -17.61 11.64 -6.28
CA THR A 349 -16.18 12.00 -6.16
C THR A 349 -15.29 11.05 -7.00
N VAL A 350 -15.65 9.77 -7.09
CA VAL A 350 -14.96 8.80 -7.95
C VAL A 350 -15.12 9.18 -9.44
N LYS A 351 -16.34 9.47 -9.89
CA LYS A 351 -16.60 9.92 -11.26
C LYS A 351 -15.83 11.20 -11.59
N ARG A 352 -15.83 12.15 -10.65
CA ARG A 352 -15.10 13.41 -10.81
C ARG A 352 -13.59 13.20 -10.92
N ALA A 353 -13.04 12.31 -10.08
CA ALA A 353 -11.62 11.93 -10.16
C ALA A 353 -11.27 11.33 -11.53
N VAL A 354 -12.10 10.40 -12.03
CA VAL A 354 -11.91 9.80 -13.37
C VAL A 354 -11.98 10.85 -14.49
N GLU A 355 -12.86 11.85 -14.39
CA GLU A 355 -12.92 12.97 -15.34
C GLU A 355 -11.61 13.76 -15.34
N VAL A 356 -11.03 14.06 -14.17
CA VAL A 356 -9.75 14.77 -14.07
C VAL A 356 -8.60 13.93 -14.64
N MET A 357 -8.57 12.62 -14.33
CA MET A 357 -7.58 11.68 -14.90
C MET A 357 -7.62 11.71 -16.43
N LYS A 358 -8.81 11.59 -17.03
CA LYS A 358 -8.99 11.64 -18.51
C LYS A 358 -8.52 12.96 -19.12
N LYS A 359 -8.70 14.08 -18.42
CA LYS A 359 -8.19 15.37 -18.87
C LYS A 359 -6.66 15.40 -18.90
N VAL A 360 -5.99 14.85 -17.87
CA VAL A 360 -4.53 14.67 -17.87
C VAL A 360 -4.11 13.78 -19.04
N GLU A 361 -4.78 12.64 -19.26
CA GLU A 361 -4.50 11.74 -20.39
C GLU A 361 -4.63 12.47 -21.73
N ASN A 362 -5.59 13.37 -21.87
CA ASN A 362 -5.78 14.21 -23.06
C ASN A 362 -4.82 15.41 -23.16
N GLY A 363 -3.97 15.65 -22.17
CA GLY A 363 -3.03 16.77 -22.14
C GLY A 363 -3.67 18.13 -21.80
N GLU A 364 -4.85 18.12 -21.17
CA GLU A 364 -5.51 19.35 -20.71
C GLU A 364 -4.89 19.81 -19.36
N ASP A 365 -4.78 21.13 -19.16
CA ASP A 365 -4.38 21.69 -17.86
C ASP A 365 -5.49 21.42 -16.82
N VAL A 366 -5.13 20.75 -15.73
CA VAL A 366 -6.07 20.37 -14.68
C VAL A 366 -5.86 21.10 -13.36
N LYS A 367 -4.93 22.04 -13.27
CA LYS A 367 -4.54 22.70 -12.01
C LYS A 367 -5.73 23.34 -11.29
N ALA A 368 -6.48 24.21 -11.97
CA ALA A 368 -7.63 24.86 -11.35
C ALA A 368 -8.73 23.85 -10.98
N LEU A 369 -8.94 22.82 -11.82
CA LEU A 369 -9.93 21.79 -11.59
C LEU A 369 -9.54 20.89 -10.39
N ALA A 370 -8.28 20.52 -10.26
CA ALA A 370 -7.78 19.74 -9.12
C ALA A 370 -7.96 20.49 -7.81
N GLN A 371 -7.66 21.79 -7.79
CA GLN A 371 -7.90 22.64 -6.62
C GLN A 371 -9.38 22.68 -6.23
N GLN A 372 -10.27 22.90 -7.22
CA GLN A 372 -11.71 22.88 -6.98
C GLN A 372 -12.19 21.55 -6.39
N VAL A 373 -11.74 20.42 -6.94
CA VAL A 373 -12.09 19.07 -6.42
C VAL A 373 -11.64 18.89 -4.99
N MET A 374 -10.46 19.38 -4.62
CA MET A 374 -9.96 19.29 -3.24
C MET A 374 -10.76 20.17 -2.29
N GLU A 375 -11.19 21.36 -2.71
CA GLU A 375 -12.04 22.27 -1.92
C GLU A 375 -13.45 21.70 -1.71
N GLU A 376 -14.09 21.18 -2.79
CA GLU A 376 -15.40 20.52 -2.70
C GLU A 376 -15.37 19.32 -1.74
N ASN A 377 -14.33 18.50 -1.80
CA ASN A 377 -14.18 17.35 -0.91
C ASN A 377 -13.93 17.72 0.56
N THR A 378 -13.43 18.93 0.83
CA THR A 378 -13.27 19.45 2.20
C THR A 378 -14.55 20.13 2.72
N ALA A 379 -15.41 20.62 1.85
CA ALA A 379 -16.68 21.28 2.26
C ALA A 379 -17.78 20.26 2.60
N ASP A 380 -17.71 19.04 2.10
CA ASP A 380 -18.64 17.94 2.43
C ASP A 380 -18.34 17.29 3.81
N GLU A 381 -17.44 17.86 4.58
CA GLU A 381 -17.03 17.49 5.94
C GLU A 381 -17.79 18.26 7.02
#